data_5a6e73f9eaef7ac2763bb7f1dad75e0f
#
_entry.id   5a6e73f9eaef7ac2763bb7f1dad75e0f
#
_cell.length_a   1.000
_cell.length_b   1.000
_cell.length_c   1.000
_cell.angle_alpha   90.00
_cell.angle_beta   90.00
_cell.angle_gamma   90.00
#
_symmetry.space_group_name_H-M   'P 1'
#
loop_
_entity.id
_entity.type
_entity.pdbx_description
1 polymer ?
#
loop_
_entity_poly.entity_id
_entity_poly.type
_entity_poly.pdbx_seq_one_letter_code
_entity_poly.pdbx_strand_id
1 'polypeptide(L)'
;MSDYKQQAAREAARLIRPGDSVGFGAGSTMIHLIEAIKETVGLPASIRTATSSFATRQRLLTEGFIVRESGWLSRVDWYFDGCDQFDRRLNALKSGGGIHAAEKVLAAMADQFILVGDHSKRVERFDAKYPLVIEVIPEALAYVSDRIKKFFNPSKSELRLSDKKDGAVITERGNFLIDSWFETFPEPAMLNERVIAIPGILEHSLFFNMAHRAITAGPDGIQIFTKP
;
A
#
# COMPACT_ATOMS: atom_id res chain seq x y z
N MET A 1 -5.75 -1.29 25.93
CA MET A 1 -6.31 -0.64 24.73
C MET A 1 -6.57 -1.72 23.70
N SER A 2 -7.76 -1.80 23.15
CA SER A 2 -8.06 -2.77 22.09
C SER A 2 -7.23 -2.43 20.84
N ASP A 3 -6.49 -3.40 20.32
CA ASP A 3 -5.75 -3.22 19.07
C ASP A 3 -6.73 -3.32 17.89
N TYR A 4 -7.20 -2.18 17.43
CA TYR A 4 -8.14 -2.11 16.30
C TYR A 4 -7.57 -2.70 15.01
N LYS A 5 -6.26 -2.61 14.79
CA LYS A 5 -5.62 -3.23 13.62
C LYS A 5 -5.71 -4.75 13.69
N GLN A 6 -5.54 -5.33 14.88
CA GLN A 6 -5.71 -6.76 15.09
C GLN A 6 -7.16 -7.20 14.85
N GLN A 7 -8.14 -6.41 15.32
CA GLN A 7 -9.56 -6.73 15.08
C GLN A 7 -9.90 -6.71 13.59
N ALA A 8 -9.49 -5.67 12.87
CA ALA A 8 -9.69 -5.58 11.42
C ALA A 8 -8.99 -6.72 10.66
N ALA A 9 -7.77 -7.08 11.08
CA ALA A 9 -7.01 -8.18 10.50
C ALA A 9 -7.70 -9.55 10.72
N ARG A 10 -8.26 -9.80 11.91
CA ARG A 10 -9.05 -11.01 12.17
C ARG A 10 -10.30 -11.10 11.31
N GLU A 11 -10.98 -9.98 11.07
CA GLU A 11 -12.13 -9.96 10.16
C GLU A 11 -11.70 -10.22 8.72
N ALA A 12 -10.61 -9.62 8.26
CA ALA A 12 -10.04 -9.86 6.94
C ALA A 12 -9.64 -11.34 6.73
N ALA A 13 -9.05 -11.98 7.76
CA ALA A 13 -8.66 -13.40 7.70
C ALA A 13 -9.83 -14.34 7.42
N ARG A 14 -11.06 -14.00 7.83
CA ARG A 14 -12.27 -14.80 7.59
C ARG A 14 -12.66 -14.93 6.13
N LEU A 15 -12.15 -14.05 5.26
CA LEU A 15 -12.41 -14.11 3.82
C LEU A 15 -11.62 -15.22 3.14
N ILE A 16 -10.47 -15.62 3.70
CA ILE A 16 -9.51 -16.53 3.10
C ILE A 16 -9.97 -17.98 3.27
N ARG A 17 -9.80 -18.79 2.21
CA ARG A 17 -10.11 -20.21 2.17
C ARG A 17 -8.87 -21.05 1.87
N PRO A 18 -8.83 -22.33 2.28
CA PRO A 18 -7.81 -23.26 1.83
C PRO A 18 -7.75 -23.32 0.29
N GLY A 19 -6.56 -23.23 -0.27
CA GLY A 19 -6.33 -23.22 -1.72
C GLY A 19 -6.20 -21.83 -2.33
N ASP A 20 -6.61 -20.77 -1.63
CA ASP A 20 -6.50 -19.39 -2.12
C ASP A 20 -5.03 -18.97 -2.35
N SER A 21 -4.86 -18.06 -3.29
CA SER A 21 -3.64 -17.27 -3.49
C SER A 21 -3.81 -15.88 -2.87
N VAL A 22 -2.92 -15.52 -1.96
CA VAL A 22 -3.06 -14.33 -1.12
C VAL A 22 -1.82 -13.45 -1.22
N GLY A 23 -2.02 -12.22 -1.70
CA GLY A 23 -1.03 -11.16 -1.68
C GLY A 23 -1.07 -10.37 -0.36
N PHE A 24 0.09 -10.04 0.16
CA PHE A 24 0.25 -9.24 1.37
C PHE A 24 1.07 -7.99 1.08
N GLY A 25 0.61 -6.85 1.58
CA GLY A 25 1.40 -5.63 1.65
C GLY A 25 2.39 -5.62 2.82
N ALA A 26 2.58 -4.45 3.42
CA ALA A 26 3.55 -4.23 4.49
C ALA A 26 2.93 -3.67 5.77
N GLY A 27 3.73 -3.68 6.85
CA GLY A 27 3.41 -3.02 8.11
C GLY A 27 2.72 -3.89 9.15
N SER A 28 2.43 -3.28 10.31
CA SER A 28 1.94 -4.00 11.50
C SER A 28 0.59 -4.70 11.28
N THR A 29 -0.30 -4.12 10.47
CA THR A 29 -1.59 -4.73 10.15
C THR A 29 -1.42 -6.07 9.44
N MET A 30 -0.43 -6.18 8.54
CA MET A 30 -0.14 -7.43 7.83
C MET A 30 0.43 -8.50 8.77
N ILE A 31 1.21 -8.11 9.78
CA ILE A 31 1.66 -9.03 10.83
C ILE A 31 0.46 -9.63 11.56
N HIS A 32 -0.49 -8.81 11.99
CA HIS A 32 -1.72 -9.28 12.63
C HIS A 32 -2.59 -10.16 11.72
N LEU A 33 -2.62 -9.86 10.42
CA LEU A 33 -3.35 -10.69 9.46
C LEU A 33 -2.70 -12.08 9.33
N ILE A 34 -1.37 -12.17 9.24
CA ILE A 34 -0.64 -13.44 9.19
C ILE A 34 -0.92 -14.27 10.46
N GLU A 35 -0.88 -13.65 11.62
CA GLU A 35 -1.21 -14.29 12.91
C GLU A 35 -2.66 -14.80 12.92
N ALA A 36 -3.61 -13.96 12.49
CA ALA A 36 -5.03 -14.33 12.43
C ALA A 36 -5.32 -15.48 11.44
N ILE A 37 -4.62 -15.53 10.31
CA ILE A 37 -4.74 -16.63 9.35
C ILE A 37 -4.27 -17.94 9.99
N LYS A 38 -3.16 -17.93 10.73
CA LYS A 38 -2.67 -19.12 11.43
C LYS A 38 -3.71 -19.64 12.44
N GLU A 39 -4.33 -18.74 13.20
CA GLU A 39 -5.35 -19.11 14.18
C GLU A 39 -6.66 -19.58 13.52
N THR A 40 -7.10 -18.94 12.44
CA THR A 40 -8.43 -19.13 11.84
C THR A 40 -8.45 -20.21 10.79
N VAL A 41 -7.45 -20.26 9.92
CA VAL A 41 -7.32 -21.24 8.83
C VAL A 41 -6.54 -22.46 9.30
N GLY A 42 -5.66 -22.30 10.28
CA GLY A 42 -4.90 -23.37 10.93
C GLY A 42 -3.86 -24.09 10.05
N LEU A 43 -3.77 -23.73 8.77
CA LEU A 43 -2.95 -24.42 7.78
C LEU A 43 -2.22 -23.43 6.86
N PRO A 44 -1.15 -22.77 7.31
CA PRO A 44 -0.35 -21.87 6.45
C PRO A 44 0.07 -22.50 5.12
N ALA A 45 0.29 -23.82 5.11
CA ALA A 45 0.64 -24.58 3.91
C ALA A 45 -0.55 -24.79 2.94
N SER A 46 -1.78 -24.47 3.33
CA SER A 46 -2.97 -24.64 2.48
C SER A 46 -3.20 -23.47 1.51
N ILE A 47 -2.55 -22.34 1.72
CA ILE A 47 -2.63 -21.16 0.86
C ILE A 47 -1.28 -20.86 0.20
N ARG A 48 -1.32 -20.19 -0.94
CA ARG A 48 -0.12 -19.68 -1.62
C ARG A 48 -0.04 -18.19 -1.36
N THR A 49 1.12 -17.70 -0.96
CA THR A 49 1.28 -16.29 -0.61
C THR A 49 2.27 -15.58 -1.52
N ALA A 50 2.09 -14.28 -1.69
CA ALA A 50 3.04 -13.38 -2.35
C ALA A 50 3.09 -12.06 -1.59
N THR A 51 4.19 -11.34 -1.67
CA THR A 51 4.34 -10.02 -1.06
C THR A 51 5.39 -9.19 -1.77
N SER A 52 5.19 -7.87 -1.76
CA SER A 52 6.19 -6.87 -2.17
C SER A 52 7.15 -6.47 -1.06
N SER A 53 6.86 -6.84 0.19
CA SER A 53 7.61 -6.43 1.37
C SER A 53 8.62 -7.50 1.79
N PHE A 54 9.89 -7.11 1.89
CA PHE A 54 10.95 -7.99 2.41
C PHE A 54 10.64 -8.48 3.83
N ALA A 55 10.23 -7.58 4.73
CA ALA A 55 9.91 -7.95 6.11
C ALA A 55 8.70 -8.91 6.20
N THR A 56 7.65 -8.64 5.42
CA THR A 56 6.47 -9.52 5.35
C THR A 56 6.85 -10.88 4.77
N ARG A 57 7.73 -10.92 3.77
CA ARG A 57 8.23 -12.17 3.19
C ARG A 57 8.96 -13.03 4.23
N GLN A 58 9.89 -12.40 4.98
CA GLN A 58 10.58 -13.11 6.06
C GLN A 58 9.61 -13.66 7.09
N ARG A 59 8.62 -12.85 7.50
CA ARG A 59 7.60 -13.30 8.45
C ARG A 59 6.81 -14.48 7.91
N LEU A 60 6.31 -14.43 6.68
CA LEU A 60 5.58 -15.52 6.05
C LEU A 60 6.41 -16.83 6.02
N LEU A 61 7.67 -16.76 5.60
CA LEU A 61 8.57 -17.92 5.57
C LEU A 61 8.80 -18.51 6.97
N THR A 62 9.06 -17.66 7.97
CA THR A 62 9.26 -18.08 9.36
C THR A 62 8.01 -18.76 9.93
N GLU A 63 6.83 -18.31 9.53
CA GLU A 63 5.56 -18.87 9.98
C GLU A 63 5.08 -20.09 9.16
N GLY A 64 5.90 -20.56 8.20
CA GLY A 64 5.66 -21.79 7.44
C GLY A 64 4.71 -21.63 6.25
N PHE A 65 4.49 -20.42 5.76
CA PHE A 65 3.68 -20.19 4.56
C PHE A 65 4.45 -20.53 3.28
N ILE A 66 3.72 -20.95 2.24
CA ILE A 66 4.28 -21.14 0.89
C ILE A 66 4.33 -19.76 0.20
N VAL A 67 5.51 -19.19 0.10
CA VAL A 67 5.73 -17.88 -0.55
C VAL A 67 6.16 -18.06 -2.00
N ARG A 68 5.44 -17.38 -2.91
CA ARG A 68 5.74 -17.34 -4.34
C ARG A 68 6.31 -15.99 -4.73
N GLU A 69 7.20 -15.97 -5.70
CA GLU A 69 7.70 -14.73 -6.29
C GLU A 69 6.60 -14.07 -7.13
N SER A 70 6.29 -12.82 -6.85
CA SER A 70 5.24 -12.06 -7.56
C SER A 70 5.50 -11.93 -9.05
N GLY A 71 6.77 -11.88 -9.48
CA GLY A 71 7.14 -11.80 -10.89
C GLY A 71 6.75 -12.99 -11.75
N TRP A 72 6.35 -14.11 -11.15
CA TRP A 72 5.88 -15.33 -11.85
C TRP A 72 4.38 -15.56 -11.68
N LEU A 73 3.66 -14.58 -11.11
CA LEU A 73 2.22 -14.63 -10.92
C LEU A 73 1.55 -13.65 -11.88
N SER A 74 0.43 -14.05 -12.44
CA SER A 74 -0.45 -13.17 -13.25
C SER A 74 -1.72 -12.80 -12.51
N ARG A 75 -2.06 -13.51 -11.42
CA ARG A 75 -3.29 -13.32 -10.63
C ARG A 75 -3.09 -13.81 -9.20
N VAL A 76 -3.78 -13.14 -8.27
CA VAL A 76 -4.04 -13.62 -6.91
C VAL A 76 -5.51 -13.43 -6.58
N ASP A 77 -6.09 -14.30 -5.74
CA ASP A 77 -7.50 -14.19 -5.36
C ASP A 77 -7.73 -12.99 -4.45
N TRP A 78 -6.79 -12.77 -3.53
CA TRP A 78 -6.84 -11.70 -2.54
C TRP A 78 -5.54 -10.92 -2.50
N TYR A 79 -5.65 -9.60 -2.33
CA TYR A 79 -4.55 -8.76 -1.88
C TYR A 79 -5.00 -7.94 -0.68
N PHE A 80 -4.29 -8.05 0.44
CA PHE A 80 -4.55 -7.29 1.65
C PHE A 80 -3.40 -6.32 1.90
N ASP A 81 -3.74 -5.08 2.23
CA ASP A 81 -2.73 -4.09 2.58
C ASP A 81 -3.28 -3.01 3.51
N GLY A 82 -2.38 -2.32 4.23
CA GLY A 82 -2.69 -1.12 4.96
C GLY A 82 -2.58 0.12 4.06
N CYS A 83 -3.03 1.26 4.59
CA CYS A 83 -2.80 2.56 3.98
C CYS A 83 -2.62 3.63 5.06
N ASP A 84 -2.15 4.80 4.65
CA ASP A 84 -2.11 5.98 5.53
C ASP A 84 -3.49 6.61 5.64
N GLN A 85 -4.17 6.77 4.51
CA GLN A 85 -5.54 7.28 4.40
C GLN A 85 -6.26 6.62 3.23
N PHE A 86 -7.60 6.51 3.32
CA PHE A 86 -8.45 6.19 2.18
C PHE A 86 -9.74 7.03 2.20
N ASP A 87 -10.24 7.39 1.02
CA ASP A 87 -11.45 8.18 0.84
C ASP A 87 -12.72 7.33 0.66
N ARG A 88 -13.87 7.98 0.46
CA ARG A 88 -15.17 7.32 0.25
C ARG A 88 -15.23 6.45 -1.00
N ARG A 89 -14.36 6.71 -1.99
CA ARG A 89 -14.25 5.92 -3.24
C ARG A 89 -13.21 4.81 -3.13
N LEU A 90 -12.66 4.60 -1.94
CA LEU A 90 -11.57 3.65 -1.66
C LEU A 90 -10.28 3.96 -2.43
N ASN A 91 -10.07 5.21 -2.86
CA ASN A 91 -8.73 5.63 -3.24
C ASN A 91 -7.88 5.63 -1.97
N ALA A 92 -6.66 5.12 -2.05
CA ALA A 92 -5.80 5.00 -0.88
C ALA A 92 -4.44 5.68 -1.10
N LEU A 93 -3.93 6.35 -0.07
CA LEU A 93 -2.59 6.92 -0.04
C LEU A 93 -1.67 6.03 0.80
N LYS A 94 -0.52 5.67 0.26
CA LYS A 94 0.45 4.75 0.86
C LYS A 94 1.87 5.33 0.80
N SER A 95 2.14 6.27 1.71
CA SER A 95 3.34 7.11 1.68
C SER A 95 4.56 6.50 2.38
N GLY A 96 4.38 5.41 3.15
CA GLY A 96 5.38 4.87 4.08
C GLY A 96 6.55 4.17 3.39
N GLY A 97 6.49 2.87 3.24
CA GLY A 97 7.60 1.94 2.97
C GLY A 97 8.44 2.14 1.70
N GLY A 98 8.00 2.99 0.75
CA GLY A 98 8.73 3.20 -0.51
C GLY A 98 8.69 2.02 -1.49
N ILE A 99 7.73 1.11 -1.32
CA ILE A 99 7.55 -0.10 -2.14
C ILE A 99 6.23 -0.08 -2.94
N HIS A 100 5.60 1.09 -3.02
CA HIS A 100 4.26 1.26 -3.60
C HIS A 100 4.15 0.79 -5.05
N ALA A 101 5.22 0.87 -5.84
CA ALA A 101 5.22 0.34 -7.20
C ALA A 101 4.99 -1.18 -7.23
N ALA A 102 5.69 -1.93 -6.38
CA ALA A 102 5.49 -3.37 -6.26
C ALA A 102 4.15 -3.74 -5.61
N GLU A 103 3.70 -2.95 -4.65
CA GLU A 103 2.38 -3.10 -4.03
C GLU A 103 1.25 -2.91 -5.05
N LYS A 104 1.36 -1.90 -5.94
CA LYS A 104 0.39 -1.68 -7.01
C LYS A 104 0.32 -2.83 -8.01
N VAL A 105 1.46 -3.44 -8.34
CA VAL A 105 1.48 -4.63 -9.22
C VAL A 105 0.67 -5.76 -8.58
N LEU A 106 0.89 -6.07 -7.30
CA LEU A 106 0.10 -7.09 -6.59
C LEU A 106 -1.38 -6.70 -6.45
N ALA A 107 -1.67 -5.43 -6.18
CA ALA A 107 -3.04 -4.92 -6.12
C ALA A 107 -3.76 -5.06 -7.47
N ALA A 108 -3.07 -4.84 -8.58
CA ALA A 108 -3.61 -5.00 -9.94
C ALA A 108 -3.82 -6.47 -10.35
N MET A 109 -3.03 -7.39 -9.79
CA MET A 109 -3.19 -8.84 -10.01
C MET A 109 -4.35 -9.43 -9.22
N ALA A 110 -4.86 -8.71 -8.19
CA ALA A 110 -5.83 -9.26 -7.26
C ALA A 110 -7.26 -9.19 -7.80
N ASP A 111 -8.00 -10.29 -7.71
CA ASP A 111 -9.44 -10.28 -7.93
C ASP A 111 -10.15 -9.40 -6.91
N GLN A 112 -9.63 -9.38 -5.67
CA GLN A 112 -10.12 -8.55 -4.58
C GLN A 112 -8.94 -7.91 -3.84
N PHE A 113 -8.82 -6.59 -3.94
CA PHE A 113 -7.91 -5.80 -3.10
C PHE A 113 -8.68 -5.24 -1.91
N ILE A 114 -8.25 -5.60 -0.70
CA ILE A 114 -8.87 -5.21 0.58
C ILE A 114 -7.91 -4.33 1.37
N LEU A 115 -8.34 -3.10 1.66
CA LEU A 115 -7.65 -2.24 2.63
C LEU A 115 -8.00 -2.69 4.05
N VAL A 116 -7.00 -2.80 4.92
CA VAL A 116 -7.20 -3.23 6.31
C VAL A 116 -6.52 -2.25 7.26
N GLY A 117 -7.24 -1.78 8.28
CA GLY A 117 -6.67 -0.82 9.21
C GLY A 117 -7.58 -0.46 10.39
N ASP A 118 -7.17 0.54 11.14
CA ASP A 118 -8.01 1.19 12.14
C ASP A 118 -8.90 2.28 11.51
N HIS A 119 -9.96 2.67 12.21
CA HIS A 119 -10.96 3.63 11.76
C HIS A 119 -10.39 5.01 11.38
N SER A 120 -9.23 5.39 11.94
CA SER A 120 -8.61 6.70 11.63
C SER A 120 -8.08 6.83 10.20
N LYS A 121 -8.02 5.68 9.48
CA LYS A 121 -7.54 5.66 8.08
C LYS A 121 -8.57 6.19 7.08
N ARG A 122 -9.85 6.18 7.45
CA ARG A 122 -10.91 6.71 6.60
C ARG A 122 -11.00 8.23 6.74
N VAL A 123 -10.92 8.92 5.61
CA VAL A 123 -11.03 10.37 5.51
C VAL A 123 -12.07 10.77 4.48
N GLU A 124 -12.60 11.99 4.60
CA GLU A 124 -13.48 12.57 3.56
C GLU A 124 -12.65 13.02 2.35
N ARG A 125 -11.47 13.58 2.61
CA ARG A 125 -10.46 14.01 1.63
C ARG A 125 -9.09 13.75 2.20
N PHE A 126 -8.13 13.44 1.34
CA PHE A 126 -6.72 13.38 1.73
C PHE A 126 -6.27 14.72 2.28
N ASP A 127 -5.54 14.68 3.38
CA ASP A 127 -5.02 15.86 4.07
C ASP A 127 -3.50 16.04 3.87
N ALA A 128 -2.97 17.14 4.40
CA ALA A 128 -1.55 17.50 4.29
C ALA A 128 -0.60 16.62 5.13
N LYS A 129 -1.12 15.68 5.91
CA LYS A 129 -0.32 14.88 6.86
C LYS A 129 0.65 13.94 6.14
N TYR A 130 0.23 13.37 5.02
CA TYR A 130 0.99 12.38 4.29
C TYR A 130 1.37 12.90 2.90
N PRO A 131 2.62 12.71 2.43
CA PRO A 131 3.02 13.11 1.09
C PRO A 131 2.46 12.16 0.02
N LEU A 132 2.30 12.68 -1.18
CA LEU A 132 2.36 11.86 -2.38
C LEU A 132 3.82 11.46 -2.58
N VAL A 133 4.09 10.16 -2.60
CA VAL A 133 5.43 9.62 -2.88
C VAL A 133 5.52 9.22 -4.34
N ILE A 134 6.58 9.64 -5.01
CA ILE A 134 6.78 9.40 -6.43
C ILE A 134 8.10 8.64 -6.59
N GLU A 135 8.04 7.45 -7.17
CA GLU A 135 9.23 6.68 -7.54
C GLU A 135 9.72 7.15 -8.91
N VAL A 136 10.99 7.55 -8.98
CA VAL A 136 11.60 8.17 -10.15
C VAL A 136 12.94 7.53 -10.47
N ILE A 137 13.22 7.28 -11.75
CA ILE A 137 14.55 6.84 -12.17
C ILE A 137 15.60 7.92 -11.86
N PRO A 138 16.82 7.56 -11.42
CA PRO A 138 17.82 8.52 -10.96
C PRO A 138 18.13 9.63 -11.97
N GLU A 139 18.20 9.31 -13.23
CA GLU A 139 18.51 10.25 -14.34
C GLU A 139 17.43 11.33 -14.53
N ALA A 140 16.20 11.08 -14.10
CA ALA A 140 15.09 12.01 -14.24
C ALA A 140 14.82 12.87 -13.00
N LEU A 141 15.55 12.72 -11.91
CA LEU A 141 15.26 13.36 -10.63
C LEU A 141 15.03 14.87 -10.73
N ALA A 142 15.95 15.61 -11.35
CA ALA A 142 15.85 17.07 -11.47
C ALA A 142 14.68 17.48 -12.36
N TYR A 143 14.49 16.79 -13.49
CA TYR A 143 13.39 17.03 -14.44
C TYR A 143 12.03 16.78 -13.78
N VAL A 144 11.84 15.63 -13.16
CA VAL A 144 10.58 15.28 -12.49
C VAL A 144 10.29 16.24 -11.34
N SER A 145 11.28 16.57 -10.51
CA SER A 145 11.12 17.53 -9.42
C SER A 145 10.63 18.90 -9.90
N ASP A 146 11.18 19.40 -11.03
CA ASP A 146 10.73 20.64 -11.66
C ASP A 146 9.28 20.52 -12.16
N ARG A 147 8.92 19.42 -12.83
CA ARG A 147 7.57 19.18 -13.35
C ARG A 147 6.53 19.09 -12.25
N ILE A 148 6.81 18.36 -11.15
CA ILE A 148 5.91 18.25 -10.01
C ILE A 148 5.66 19.63 -9.40
N LYS A 149 6.70 20.43 -9.19
CA LYS A 149 6.56 21.81 -8.68
C LYS A 149 5.69 22.68 -9.61
N LYS A 150 5.95 22.65 -10.91
CA LYS A 150 5.22 23.48 -11.88
C LYS A 150 3.76 23.08 -12.08
N PHE A 151 3.46 21.79 -12.10
CA PHE A 151 2.11 21.31 -12.43
C PHE A 151 1.19 21.19 -11.24
N PHE A 152 1.74 20.90 -10.05
CA PHE A 152 0.93 20.58 -8.87
C PHE A 152 1.16 21.55 -7.70
N ASN A 153 2.17 22.41 -7.78
CA ASN A 153 2.48 23.42 -6.76
C ASN A 153 2.42 22.87 -5.32
N PRO A 154 3.18 21.80 -4.99
CA PRO A 154 3.21 21.26 -3.64
C PRO A 154 3.76 22.30 -2.64
N SER A 155 3.24 22.31 -1.41
CA SER A 155 3.78 23.15 -0.33
C SER A 155 5.23 22.79 0.03
N LYS A 156 5.57 21.51 -0.16
CA LYS A 156 6.93 20.99 0.01
C LYS A 156 7.14 19.83 -0.96
N SER A 157 8.30 19.73 -1.58
CA SER A 157 8.68 18.59 -2.40
C SER A 157 10.19 18.37 -2.31
N GLU A 158 10.59 17.19 -1.89
CA GLU A 158 12.00 16.85 -1.62
C GLU A 158 12.34 15.41 -1.94
N LEU A 159 13.61 15.16 -2.24
CA LEU A 159 14.16 13.82 -2.32
C LEU A 159 14.12 13.18 -0.92
N ARG A 160 13.61 11.94 -0.83
CA ARG A 160 13.60 11.19 0.43
C ARG A 160 15.03 10.80 0.81
N LEU A 161 15.49 11.32 1.93
CA LEU A 161 16.78 10.94 2.50
C LEU A 161 16.63 9.79 3.51
N SER A 162 17.68 8.99 3.64
CA SER A 162 17.73 7.90 4.61
C SER A 162 18.06 8.47 6.00
N ASP A 163 17.39 7.93 7.02
CA ASP A 163 17.72 8.17 8.44
C ASP A 163 18.81 7.21 8.97
N LYS A 164 19.22 6.22 8.17
CA LYS A 164 20.19 5.18 8.55
C LYS A 164 21.57 5.36 7.92
N LYS A 165 21.68 6.11 6.83
CA LYS A 165 22.91 6.37 6.11
C LYS A 165 22.87 7.75 5.49
N ASP A 166 24.02 8.35 5.19
CA ASP A 166 24.06 9.55 4.36
C ASP A 166 23.64 9.25 2.92
N GLY A 167 22.75 10.10 2.38
CA GLY A 167 22.24 10.01 1.02
C GLY A 167 20.76 9.59 0.88
N ALA A 168 20.34 9.41 -0.35
CA ALA A 168 18.96 9.11 -0.68
C ALA A 168 18.54 7.70 -0.25
N VAL A 169 17.22 7.55 0.02
CA VAL A 169 16.59 6.24 0.02
C VAL A 169 16.53 5.73 -1.42
N ILE A 170 17.02 4.52 -1.62
CA ILE A 170 17.01 3.83 -2.91
C ILE A 170 16.04 2.66 -2.81
N THR A 171 15.10 2.59 -3.75
CA THR A 171 14.16 1.47 -3.82
C THR A 171 14.88 0.16 -4.22
N GLU A 172 14.23 -0.98 -4.01
CA GLU A 172 14.78 -2.29 -4.42
C GLU A 172 15.04 -2.39 -5.94
N ARG A 173 14.51 -1.44 -6.72
CA ARG A 173 14.72 -1.32 -8.18
C ARG A 173 15.79 -0.32 -8.57
N GLY A 174 16.48 0.29 -7.59
CA GLY A 174 17.52 1.28 -7.83
C GLY A 174 16.99 2.70 -8.08
N ASN A 175 15.71 2.97 -7.83
CA ASN A 175 15.10 4.26 -8.07
C ASN A 175 15.13 5.16 -6.82
N PHE A 176 14.89 6.46 -7.02
CA PHE A 176 14.72 7.44 -5.96
C PHE A 176 13.25 7.65 -5.63
N LEU A 177 13.00 8.28 -4.46
CA LEU A 177 11.67 8.67 -3.99
C LEU A 177 11.63 10.18 -3.78
N ILE A 178 10.61 10.82 -4.38
CA ILE A 178 10.28 12.22 -4.13
C ILE A 178 9.04 12.26 -3.26
N ASP A 179 9.12 12.91 -2.11
CA ASP A 179 7.99 13.17 -1.22
C ASP A 179 7.42 14.55 -1.49
N SER A 180 6.14 14.64 -1.82
CA SER A 180 5.46 15.89 -2.16
C SER A 180 4.22 16.09 -1.30
N TRP A 181 4.23 17.16 -0.46
CA TRP A 181 3.10 17.54 0.40
C TRP A 181 2.29 18.66 -0.24
N PHE A 182 0.99 18.67 0.03
CA PHE A 182 0.07 19.66 -0.49
C PHE A 182 -0.74 20.25 0.66
N GLU A 183 -0.94 21.56 0.70
CA GLU A 183 -1.89 22.18 1.63
C GLU A 183 -3.31 21.66 1.40
N THR A 184 -3.70 21.59 0.13
CA THR A 184 -4.91 20.91 -0.33
C THR A 184 -4.50 19.82 -1.30
N PHE A 185 -4.81 18.56 -0.96
CA PHE A 185 -4.47 17.44 -1.83
C PHE A 185 -5.19 17.58 -3.18
N PRO A 186 -4.47 17.47 -4.31
CA PRO A 186 -5.07 17.59 -5.63
C PRO A 186 -6.18 16.55 -5.86
N GLU A 187 -7.07 16.83 -6.82
CA GLU A 187 -8.12 15.88 -7.19
C GLU A 187 -7.49 14.54 -7.62
N PRO A 188 -7.87 13.41 -6.99
CA PRO A 188 -7.18 12.12 -7.16
C PRO A 188 -7.12 11.61 -8.60
N ALA A 189 -8.18 11.77 -9.39
CA ALA A 189 -8.20 11.31 -10.78
C ALA A 189 -7.21 12.08 -11.65
N MET A 190 -7.23 13.41 -11.54
CA MET A 190 -6.32 14.30 -12.26
C MET A 190 -4.85 14.02 -11.87
N LEU A 191 -4.60 13.85 -10.58
CA LEU A 191 -3.26 13.56 -10.07
C LEU A 191 -2.74 12.22 -10.62
N ASN A 192 -3.55 11.15 -10.53
CA ASN A 192 -3.20 9.83 -11.02
C ASN A 192 -2.84 9.85 -12.52
N GLU A 193 -3.64 10.53 -13.34
CA GLU A 193 -3.40 10.62 -14.78
C GLU A 193 -2.15 11.43 -15.12
N ARG A 194 -1.99 12.61 -14.51
CA ARG A 194 -0.94 13.56 -14.90
C ARG A 194 0.43 13.21 -14.32
N VAL A 195 0.50 12.65 -13.11
CA VAL A 195 1.79 12.31 -12.52
C VAL A 195 2.46 11.20 -13.31
N ILE A 196 1.72 10.10 -13.55
CA ILE A 196 2.31 8.95 -14.27
C ILE A 196 2.68 9.27 -15.72
N ALA A 197 2.12 10.31 -16.31
CA ALA A 197 2.46 10.76 -17.66
C ALA A 197 3.79 11.52 -17.76
N ILE A 198 4.44 11.86 -16.63
CA ILE A 198 5.74 12.56 -16.65
C ILE A 198 6.85 11.53 -16.92
N PRO A 199 7.64 11.67 -18.00
CA PRO A 199 8.74 10.76 -18.30
C PRO A 199 9.73 10.68 -17.15
N GLY A 200 10.13 9.44 -16.80
CA GLY A 200 11.05 9.17 -15.70
C GLY A 200 10.35 8.80 -14.38
N ILE A 201 9.05 8.98 -14.27
CA ILE A 201 8.27 8.43 -13.14
C ILE A 201 7.96 6.96 -13.42
N LEU A 202 8.26 6.11 -12.45
CA LEU A 202 7.87 4.71 -12.46
C LEU A 202 6.45 4.54 -11.92
N GLU A 203 6.19 5.12 -10.74
CA GLU A 203 4.90 5.01 -10.06
C GLU A 203 4.76 6.06 -8.94
N HIS A 204 3.55 6.23 -8.43
CA HIS A 204 3.24 7.09 -7.29
C HIS A 204 2.38 6.38 -6.23
N SER A 205 2.35 6.91 -5.01
CA SER A 205 1.76 6.26 -3.84
C SER A 205 0.23 6.40 -3.71
N LEU A 206 -0.45 7.06 -4.66
CA LEU A 206 -1.90 7.09 -4.71
C LEU A 206 -2.43 5.85 -5.45
N PHE A 207 -3.13 4.98 -4.75
CA PHE A 207 -3.84 3.80 -5.28
C PHE A 207 -5.24 4.24 -5.72
N PHE A 208 -5.32 4.80 -6.92
CA PHE A 208 -6.55 5.35 -7.48
C PHE A 208 -7.42 4.24 -8.06
N ASN A 209 -8.66 4.15 -7.58
CA ASN A 209 -9.68 3.20 -8.05
C ASN A 209 -9.29 1.70 -8.02
N MET A 210 -8.32 1.32 -7.16
CA MET A 210 -7.82 -0.06 -7.11
C MET A 210 -8.50 -0.92 -6.05
N ALA A 211 -8.71 -0.40 -4.83
CA ALA A 211 -9.29 -1.20 -3.76
C ALA A 211 -10.78 -1.51 -4.01
N HIS A 212 -11.21 -2.71 -3.64
CA HIS A 212 -12.58 -3.21 -3.77
C HIS A 212 -13.37 -3.03 -2.47
N ARG A 213 -12.69 -3.17 -1.34
CA ARG A 213 -13.26 -3.02 0.01
C ARG A 213 -12.24 -2.41 0.95
N ALA A 214 -12.75 -1.85 2.06
CA ALA A 214 -11.92 -1.54 3.22
C ALA A 214 -12.57 -2.16 4.47
N ILE A 215 -11.77 -2.79 5.31
CA ILE A 215 -12.16 -3.36 6.60
C ILE A 215 -11.42 -2.57 7.66
N THR A 216 -12.18 -1.86 8.49
CA THR A 216 -11.61 -1.12 9.62
C THR A 216 -12.24 -1.52 10.94
N ALA A 217 -11.51 -1.31 12.02
CA ALA A 217 -12.05 -1.42 13.37
C ALA A 217 -11.87 -0.11 14.13
N GLY A 218 -12.79 0.16 15.03
CA GLY A 218 -12.80 1.37 15.85
C GLY A 218 -13.68 1.19 17.09
N PRO A 219 -13.99 2.28 17.80
CA PRO A 219 -14.85 2.23 18.99
C PRO A 219 -16.22 1.61 18.72
N ASP A 220 -16.75 1.78 17.51
CA ASP A 220 -18.06 1.27 17.09
C ASP A 220 -17.99 -0.16 16.49
N GLY A 221 -16.85 -0.85 16.67
CA GLY A 221 -16.64 -2.19 16.15
C GLY A 221 -16.03 -2.23 14.75
N ILE A 222 -16.32 -3.33 14.02
CA ILE A 222 -15.86 -3.54 12.65
C ILE A 222 -16.77 -2.80 11.67
N GLN A 223 -16.14 -2.10 10.73
CA GLN A 223 -16.84 -1.44 9.62
C GLN A 223 -16.26 -1.93 8.28
N ILE A 224 -17.13 -2.24 7.36
CA ILE A 224 -16.77 -2.69 6.00
C ILE A 224 -17.30 -1.67 5.00
N PHE A 225 -16.40 -1.15 4.18
CA PHE A 225 -16.72 -0.19 3.13
C PHE A 225 -16.54 -0.85 1.77
N THR A 226 -17.46 -0.57 0.86
CA THR A 226 -17.40 -0.97 -0.56
C THR A 226 -17.48 0.28 -1.42
N LYS A 227 -17.05 0.18 -2.68
CA LYS A 227 -17.26 1.28 -3.62
C LYS A 227 -18.75 1.58 -3.75
N PRO A 228 -19.10 2.88 -3.87
CA PRO A 228 -20.48 3.31 -4.11
C PRO A 228 -21.02 2.81 -5.45
#